data_5ddeb533f87854e1e5ab12ee0f6a39ad
#
_entry.id   5ddeb533f87854e1e5ab12ee0f6a39ad
#
_cell.length_a   1.000
_cell.length_b   1.000
_cell.length_c   1.000
_cell.angle_alpha   90.00
_cell.angle_beta   90.00
_cell.angle_gamma   90.00
#
_symmetry.space_group_name_H-M   'P 1'
#
loop_
_entity.id
_entity.type
_entity.pdbx_description
1 polymer ?
#
loop_
_entity_poly.entity_id
_entity_poly.type
_entity_poly.pdbx_seq_one_letter_code
_entity_poly.pdbx_strand_id
1 'polypeptide(L)'
;NFFHNLFFPIRFTNNLLQLKFQNSAEELGRFLVNTIWGIGGLMDVAKSELQWQAHSEDFGQTLGFYGVGDAIPVVLPLLGPSNLRDIVGLGGDYYLSPLTTMGDNSIKYKIPNNLREEFALETVYTTNKASLRLGQYESLKKDALDLYPFLRDVYAQARKKQIEE
;
A
#
# COMPACT_ATOMS: atom_id res chain seq x y z
N ASN A 1 -7.19 -1.85 -10.20
CA ASN A 1 -8.26 -1.44 -9.27
C ASN A 1 -8.63 -2.56 -8.29
N PHE A 2 -8.80 -3.83 -8.74
CA PHE A 2 -9.20 -4.95 -7.90
C PHE A 2 -8.34 -5.09 -6.62
N PHE A 3 -7.02 -5.20 -6.75
CA PHE A 3 -6.13 -5.29 -5.60
C PHE A 3 -6.18 -4.04 -4.72
N HIS A 4 -6.35 -2.86 -5.33
CA HIS A 4 -6.53 -1.64 -4.54
C HIS A 4 -7.80 -1.73 -3.68
N ASN A 5 -8.91 -2.17 -4.24
CA ASN A 5 -10.16 -2.37 -3.50
C ASN A 5 -9.98 -3.46 -2.41
N LEU A 6 -9.30 -4.55 -2.73
CA LEU A 6 -9.05 -5.66 -1.81
C LEU A 6 -8.23 -5.23 -0.58
N PHE A 7 -7.21 -4.39 -0.75
CA PHE A 7 -6.38 -3.87 0.36
C PHE A 7 -7.03 -2.71 1.14
N PHE A 8 -8.32 -2.50 0.99
CA PHE A 8 -9.08 -1.54 1.79
C PHE A 8 -8.82 -1.63 3.30
N PRO A 9 -8.75 -2.84 3.96
CA PRO A 9 -8.58 -2.90 5.41
C PRO A 9 -7.28 -2.24 5.89
N ILE A 10 -6.19 -2.33 5.11
CA ILE A 10 -4.91 -1.69 5.44
C ILE A 10 -5.08 -0.17 5.44
N ARG A 11 -5.61 0.42 4.35
CA ARG A 11 -5.75 1.86 4.20
C ARG A 11 -6.73 2.43 5.21
N PHE A 12 -7.88 1.79 5.38
CA PHE A 12 -8.89 2.19 6.36
C PHE A 12 -8.32 2.25 7.78
N THR A 13 -7.64 1.17 8.21
CA THR A 13 -7.08 1.08 9.55
C THR A 13 -5.97 2.12 9.76
N ASN A 14 -5.08 2.31 8.80
CA ASN A 14 -4.00 3.27 8.93
C ASN A 14 -4.49 4.72 8.92
N ASN A 15 -5.50 5.07 8.13
CA ASN A 15 -6.16 6.38 8.23
C ASN A 15 -6.80 6.61 9.60
N LEU A 16 -7.47 5.59 10.17
CA LEU A 16 -8.01 5.67 11.54
C LEU A 16 -6.92 5.87 12.58
N LEU A 17 -5.84 5.10 12.51
CA LEU A 17 -4.72 5.21 13.45
C LEU A 17 -4.02 6.57 13.38
N GLN A 18 -4.03 7.21 12.21
CA GLN A 18 -3.51 8.57 12.01
C GLN A 18 -4.54 9.66 12.33
N LEU A 19 -5.69 9.31 12.91
CA LEU A 19 -6.78 10.23 13.26
C LEU A 19 -7.38 10.97 12.05
N LYS A 20 -7.15 10.49 10.83
CA LYS A 20 -7.68 11.00 9.56
C LYS A 20 -9.09 10.41 9.31
N PHE A 21 -10.05 10.75 10.16
CA PHE A 21 -11.39 10.14 10.15
C PHE A 21 -12.15 10.37 8.85
N GLN A 22 -11.99 11.54 8.23
CA GLN A 22 -12.61 11.82 6.95
C GLN A 22 -12.07 10.89 5.85
N ASN A 23 -10.73 10.75 5.76
CA ASN A 23 -10.09 9.88 4.80
C ASN A 23 -10.51 8.42 5.00
N SER A 24 -10.63 7.97 6.27
CA SER A 24 -11.15 6.63 6.58
C SER A 24 -12.58 6.44 6.09
N ALA A 25 -13.46 7.42 6.31
CA ALA A 25 -14.85 7.36 5.83
C ALA A 25 -14.91 7.33 4.30
N GLU A 26 -14.08 8.13 3.62
CA GLU A 26 -13.99 8.13 2.16
C GLU A 26 -13.47 6.78 1.63
N GLU A 27 -12.45 6.17 2.25
CA GLU A 27 -11.96 4.84 1.89
C GLU A 27 -13.03 3.76 2.07
N LEU A 28 -13.83 3.82 3.15
CA LEU A 28 -14.97 2.91 3.33
C LEU A 28 -16.02 3.12 2.23
N GLY A 29 -16.37 4.36 1.93
CA GLY A 29 -17.29 4.70 0.85
C GLY A 29 -16.78 4.20 -0.52
N ARG A 30 -15.49 4.42 -0.82
CA ARG A 30 -14.85 3.92 -2.04
C ARG A 30 -14.92 2.40 -2.14
N PHE A 31 -14.60 1.70 -1.05
CA PHE A 31 -14.71 0.24 -1.00
C PHE A 31 -16.12 -0.25 -1.34
N LEU A 32 -17.15 0.33 -0.74
CA LEU A 32 -18.54 -0.05 -0.97
C LEU A 32 -18.98 0.26 -2.41
N VAL A 33 -18.70 1.46 -2.89
CA VAL A 33 -19.06 1.88 -4.26
C VAL A 33 -18.37 0.99 -5.30
N ASN A 34 -17.08 0.79 -5.17
CA ASN A 34 -16.32 -0.01 -6.11
C ASN A 34 -16.68 -1.50 -6.03
N THR A 35 -17.10 -2.00 -4.87
CA THR A 35 -17.55 -3.39 -4.74
C THR A 35 -18.92 -3.60 -5.38
N ILE A 36 -19.87 -2.71 -5.14
CA ILE A 36 -21.27 -2.86 -5.58
C ILE A 36 -21.41 -2.50 -7.07
N TRP A 37 -20.93 -1.32 -7.46
CA TRP A 37 -21.08 -0.81 -8.83
C TRP A 37 -19.85 -1.04 -9.71
N GLY A 38 -18.68 -1.29 -9.11
CA GLY A 38 -17.41 -1.53 -9.81
C GLY A 38 -17.07 -2.99 -10.06
N ILE A 39 -18.07 -3.89 -10.06
CA ILE A 39 -17.89 -5.34 -10.30
C ILE A 39 -16.82 -5.93 -9.36
N GLY A 40 -17.07 -5.84 -8.04
CA GLY A 40 -16.13 -6.35 -7.02
C GLY A 40 -14.79 -5.58 -6.97
N GLY A 41 -14.77 -4.31 -7.40
CA GLY A 41 -13.57 -3.47 -7.38
C GLY A 41 -12.69 -3.55 -8.64
N LEU A 42 -13.16 -4.17 -9.71
CA LEU A 42 -12.46 -4.14 -11.02
C LEU A 42 -12.46 -2.74 -11.62
N MET A 43 -13.55 -1.99 -11.43
CA MET A 43 -13.70 -0.61 -11.86
C MET A 43 -13.62 0.33 -10.67
N ASP A 44 -12.99 1.49 -10.83
CA ASP A 44 -12.90 2.54 -9.81
C ASP A 44 -14.01 3.58 -10.04
N VAL A 45 -15.25 3.17 -9.77
CA VAL A 45 -16.46 3.99 -9.95
C VAL A 45 -16.44 5.17 -8.97
N ALA A 46 -15.94 4.97 -7.76
CA ALA A 46 -15.81 6.04 -6.77
C ALA A 46 -14.95 7.21 -7.28
N LYS A 47 -13.89 6.92 -8.02
CA LYS A 47 -13.06 7.94 -8.63
C LYS A 47 -13.70 8.55 -9.88
N SER A 48 -14.24 7.72 -10.79
CA SER A 48 -14.75 8.21 -12.08
C SER A 48 -16.04 9.01 -11.94
N GLU A 49 -16.96 8.58 -11.06
CA GLU A 49 -18.30 9.19 -10.94
C GLU A 49 -18.41 10.17 -9.75
N LEU A 50 -17.77 9.83 -8.62
CA LEU A 50 -17.87 10.63 -7.39
C LEU A 50 -16.66 11.53 -7.15
N GLN A 51 -15.59 11.39 -7.96
CA GLN A 51 -14.33 12.12 -7.84
C GLN A 51 -13.61 11.92 -6.49
N TRP A 52 -13.97 10.88 -5.74
CA TRP A 52 -13.32 10.54 -4.49
C TRP A 52 -11.92 10.00 -4.74
N GLN A 53 -10.93 10.66 -4.15
CA GLN A 53 -9.53 10.25 -4.28
C GLN A 53 -9.21 9.10 -3.31
N ALA A 54 -8.19 8.31 -3.66
CA ALA A 54 -7.72 7.25 -2.78
C ALA A 54 -6.74 7.82 -1.75
N HIS A 55 -6.92 7.42 -0.50
CA HIS A 55 -6.05 7.78 0.62
C HIS A 55 -5.16 6.60 0.98
N SER A 56 -4.00 6.53 0.31
CA SER A 56 -3.09 5.37 0.40
C SER A 56 -2.19 5.47 1.62
N GLU A 57 -2.72 5.10 2.78
CA GLU A 57 -1.97 5.02 4.02
C GLU A 57 -1.50 3.61 4.32
N ASP A 58 -0.31 3.51 4.93
CA ASP A 58 0.29 2.28 5.40
C ASP A 58 0.84 2.41 6.83
N PHE A 59 1.21 1.31 7.46
CA PHE A 59 1.66 1.31 8.85
C PHE A 59 3.01 2.01 9.04
N GLY A 60 3.87 2.06 8.02
CA GLY A 60 5.09 2.87 8.04
C GLY A 60 4.81 4.36 8.14
N GLN A 61 3.78 4.86 7.42
CA GLN A 61 3.29 6.24 7.54
C GLN A 61 2.67 6.49 8.91
N THR A 62 1.90 5.55 9.42
CA THR A 62 1.34 5.62 10.78
C THR A 62 2.43 5.76 11.83
N LEU A 63 3.49 4.95 11.76
CA LEU A 63 4.65 5.10 12.65
C LEU A 63 5.33 6.46 12.50
N GLY A 64 5.47 6.96 11.28
CA GLY A 64 6.01 8.28 10.98
C GLY A 64 5.15 9.41 11.56
N PHE A 65 3.83 9.32 11.46
CA PHE A 65 2.87 10.25 12.06
C PHE A 65 3.06 10.37 13.57
N TYR A 66 3.36 9.26 14.26
CA TYR A 66 3.68 9.26 15.70
C TYR A 66 5.14 9.60 16.02
N GLY A 67 5.91 10.10 15.05
CA GLY A 67 7.26 10.61 15.27
C GLY A 67 8.37 9.57 15.21
N VAL A 68 8.08 8.34 14.73
CA VAL A 68 9.15 7.34 14.49
C VAL A 68 9.94 7.77 13.27
N GLY A 69 11.22 8.10 13.45
CA GLY A 69 12.10 8.51 12.36
C GLY A 69 12.40 7.39 11.35
N ASP A 70 12.92 7.76 10.19
CA ASP A 70 13.24 6.82 9.09
C ASP A 70 14.32 5.80 9.46
N ALA A 71 15.17 6.15 10.45
CA ALA A 71 16.34 5.38 10.87
C ALA A 71 17.30 5.08 9.69
N ILE A 72 17.54 3.81 9.39
CA ILE A 72 18.55 3.40 8.40
C ILE A 72 17.87 3.18 7.04
N PRO A 73 18.35 3.82 5.94
CA PRO A 73 17.89 3.50 4.60
C PRO A 73 18.34 2.08 4.21
N VAL A 74 17.44 1.34 3.59
CA VAL A 74 17.65 -0.05 3.17
C VAL A 74 17.13 -0.23 1.75
N VAL A 75 17.75 -1.08 0.96
CA VAL A 75 17.20 -1.52 -0.33
C VAL A 75 16.72 -2.96 -0.21
N LEU A 76 15.43 -3.14 -0.37
CA LEU A 76 14.83 -4.47 -0.34
C LEU A 76 14.85 -5.10 -1.74
N PRO A 77 15.27 -6.37 -1.86
CA PRO A 77 15.11 -7.10 -3.12
C PRO A 77 13.66 -7.06 -3.59
N LEU A 78 13.42 -6.81 -4.87
CA LEU A 78 12.11 -6.72 -5.52
C LEU A 78 11.24 -5.52 -5.09
N LEU A 79 11.37 -5.02 -3.85
CA LEU A 79 10.56 -3.91 -3.33
C LEU A 79 11.21 -2.54 -3.55
N GLY A 80 12.56 -2.51 -3.69
CA GLY A 80 13.31 -1.28 -3.94
C GLY A 80 13.72 -0.52 -2.67
N PRO A 81 13.95 0.81 -2.78
CA PRO A 81 14.33 1.63 -1.63
C PRO A 81 13.29 1.60 -0.52
N SER A 82 13.75 1.56 0.71
CA SER A 82 12.95 1.54 1.93
C SER A 82 13.76 2.12 3.10
N ASN A 83 13.22 2.09 4.30
CA ASN A 83 13.90 2.38 5.55
C ASN A 83 13.45 1.41 6.65
N LEU A 84 14.14 1.42 7.77
CA LEU A 84 13.86 0.46 8.85
C LEU A 84 12.44 0.62 9.42
N ARG A 85 11.93 1.85 9.58
CA ARG A 85 10.55 2.11 10.01
C ARG A 85 9.54 1.47 9.06
N ASP A 86 9.72 1.68 7.76
CA ASP A 86 8.79 1.17 6.75
C ASP A 86 8.86 -0.35 6.61
N ILE A 87 10.02 -0.98 6.89
CA ILE A 87 10.14 -2.45 6.99
C ILE A 87 9.31 -2.99 8.16
N VAL A 88 9.38 -2.33 9.33
CA VAL A 88 8.50 -2.67 10.46
C VAL A 88 7.04 -2.44 10.09
N GLY A 89 6.77 -1.35 9.37
CA GLY A 89 5.45 -1.02 8.84
C GLY A 89 4.87 -2.12 7.94
N LEU A 90 5.70 -2.71 7.06
CA LEU A 90 5.28 -3.85 6.24
C LEU A 90 4.76 -5.03 7.07
N GLY A 91 5.32 -5.26 8.26
CA GLY A 91 4.82 -6.30 9.18
C GLY A 91 3.40 -6.02 9.68
N GLY A 92 3.09 -4.77 10.02
CA GLY A 92 1.75 -4.35 10.40
C GLY A 92 0.73 -4.46 9.26
N ASP A 93 1.11 -3.99 8.09
CA ASP A 93 0.27 -4.08 6.89
C ASP A 93 0.06 -5.54 6.46
N TYR A 94 1.09 -6.39 6.57
CA TYR A 94 0.98 -7.81 6.31
C TYR A 94 -0.02 -8.50 7.24
N TYR A 95 -0.03 -8.14 8.53
CA TYR A 95 -1.02 -8.65 9.49
C TYR A 95 -2.46 -8.28 9.10
N LEU A 96 -2.69 -7.07 8.59
CA LEU A 96 -3.98 -6.58 8.12
C LEU A 96 -4.34 -7.04 6.70
N SER A 97 -3.37 -7.53 5.94
CA SER A 97 -3.58 -7.91 4.54
C SER A 97 -4.60 -9.04 4.39
N PRO A 98 -5.54 -8.92 3.47
CA PRO A 98 -6.46 -10.02 3.14
C PRO A 98 -5.78 -11.18 2.37
N LEU A 99 -4.56 -10.98 1.89
CA LEU A 99 -3.79 -12.01 1.15
C LEU A 99 -2.88 -12.86 2.03
N THR A 100 -2.89 -12.68 3.35
CA THR A 100 -2.05 -13.46 4.28
C THR A 100 -2.88 -14.39 5.15
N THR A 101 -2.26 -15.49 5.59
CA THR A 101 -2.81 -16.39 6.62
C THR A 101 -2.56 -15.89 8.03
N MET A 102 -1.69 -14.87 8.22
CA MET A 102 -1.39 -14.30 9.55
C MET A 102 -2.52 -13.38 10.04
N GLY A 103 -2.67 -13.33 11.36
CA GLY A 103 -3.59 -12.44 12.03
C GLY A 103 -4.95 -13.07 12.31
N ASP A 104 -5.83 -12.28 12.95
CA ASP A 104 -7.19 -12.72 13.27
C ASP A 104 -8.05 -12.77 12.02
N ASN A 105 -8.79 -13.86 11.85
CA ASN A 105 -9.74 -14.06 10.76
C ASN A 105 -11.16 -14.28 11.27
N SER A 106 -11.49 -13.76 12.44
CA SER A 106 -12.84 -13.88 13.04
C SER A 106 -13.93 -13.34 12.10
N ILE A 107 -13.61 -12.30 11.33
CA ILE A 107 -14.52 -11.70 10.33
C ILE A 107 -14.41 -12.41 8.97
N LYS A 108 -13.52 -13.38 8.83
CA LYS A 108 -13.33 -14.17 7.60
C LYS A 108 -13.07 -13.32 6.34
N TYR A 109 -12.25 -12.29 6.46
CA TYR A 109 -11.84 -11.45 5.32
C TYR A 109 -10.54 -11.93 4.65
N LYS A 110 -9.80 -12.85 5.29
CA LYS A 110 -8.59 -13.46 4.74
C LYS A 110 -8.97 -14.47 3.65
N ILE A 111 -8.30 -14.36 2.51
CA ILE A 111 -8.59 -15.20 1.33
C ILE A 111 -7.86 -16.54 1.40
N PRO A 112 -6.52 -16.57 1.66
CA PRO A 112 -5.78 -17.82 1.66
C PRO A 112 -6.11 -18.67 2.90
N ASN A 113 -6.23 -19.99 2.70
CA ASN A 113 -6.41 -20.96 3.77
C ASN A 113 -5.09 -21.61 4.21
N ASN A 114 -4.05 -21.44 3.41
CA ASN A 114 -2.74 -22.03 3.65
C ASN A 114 -1.64 -21.24 2.96
N LEU A 115 -0.38 -21.49 3.35
CA LEU A 115 0.80 -20.79 2.82
C LEU A 115 0.99 -20.94 1.30
N ARG A 116 0.50 -22.02 0.68
CA ARG A 116 0.63 -22.19 -0.78
C ARG A 116 -0.28 -21.23 -1.52
N GLU A 117 -1.53 -21.09 -1.06
CA GLU A 117 -2.49 -20.13 -1.60
C GLU A 117 -2.00 -18.69 -1.39
N GLU A 118 -1.49 -18.39 -0.19
CA GLU A 118 -0.90 -17.10 0.13
C GLU A 118 0.24 -16.76 -0.85
N PHE A 119 1.19 -17.68 -1.03
CA PHE A 119 2.31 -17.46 -1.95
C PHE A 119 1.85 -17.27 -3.41
N ALA A 120 0.84 -18.03 -3.85
CA ALA A 120 0.29 -17.89 -5.20
C ALA A 120 -0.38 -16.52 -5.39
N LEU A 121 -1.20 -16.08 -4.44
CA LEU A 121 -1.88 -14.79 -4.49
C LEU A 121 -0.90 -13.61 -4.42
N GLU A 122 0.10 -13.68 -3.53
CA GLU A 122 1.15 -12.66 -3.44
C GLU A 122 2.00 -12.60 -4.71
N THR A 123 2.26 -13.73 -5.35
CA THR A 123 2.97 -13.77 -6.65
C THR A 123 2.16 -13.07 -7.74
N VAL A 124 0.87 -13.35 -7.83
CA VAL A 124 -0.03 -12.67 -8.80
C VAL A 124 -0.09 -11.17 -8.51
N TYR A 125 -0.26 -10.78 -7.25
CA TYR A 125 -0.29 -9.37 -6.85
C TYR A 125 1.02 -8.65 -7.20
N THR A 126 2.16 -9.23 -6.83
CA THR A 126 3.48 -8.64 -7.08
C THR A 126 3.78 -8.52 -8.57
N THR A 127 3.43 -9.54 -9.36
CA THR A 127 3.56 -9.52 -10.81
C THR A 127 2.69 -8.42 -11.43
N ASN A 128 1.44 -8.31 -11.01
CA ASN A 128 0.55 -7.24 -11.46
C ASN A 128 1.11 -5.85 -11.10
N LYS A 129 1.56 -5.66 -9.87
CA LYS A 129 2.17 -4.41 -9.42
C LYS A 129 3.44 -4.05 -10.20
N ALA A 130 4.28 -5.03 -10.48
CA ALA A 130 5.49 -4.84 -11.28
C ALA A 130 5.16 -4.48 -12.73
N SER A 131 4.19 -5.15 -13.35
CA SER A 131 3.78 -4.89 -14.73
C SER A 131 3.27 -3.45 -14.94
N LEU A 132 2.58 -2.88 -13.96
CA LEU A 132 2.10 -1.51 -14.00
C LEU A 132 3.21 -0.45 -13.86
N ARG A 133 4.40 -0.86 -13.41
CA ARG A 133 5.58 0.01 -13.23
C ARG A 133 6.66 -0.17 -14.28
N LEU A 134 6.42 -1.04 -15.27
CA LEU A 134 7.34 -1.21 -16.40
C LEU A 134 7.53 0.13 -17.12
N GLY A 135 8.79 0.50 -17.36
CA GLY A 135 9.16 1.76 -17.99
C GLY A 135 9.43 2.92 -17.02
N GLN A 136 8.82 2.98 -15.85
CA GLN A 136 9.13 4.02 -14.86
C GLN A 136 10.57 3.90 -14.33
N TYR A 137 11.01 2.69 -14.05
CA TYR A 137 12.37 2.42 -13.62
C TYR A 137 13.41 2.79 -14.70
N GLU A 138 13.13 2.47 -15.95
CA GLU A 138 14.02 2.80 -17.08
C GLU A 138 14.14 4.30 -17.31
N SER A 139 13.06 5.07 -17.12
CA SER A 139 13.12 6.53 -17.21
C SER A 139 13.96 7.14 -16.09
N LEU A 140 13.76 6.69 -14.85
CA LEU A 140 14.53 7.15 -13.69
C LEU A 140 16.03 6.83 -13.83
N LYS A 141 16.36 5.66 -14.37
CA LYS A 141 17.73 5.22 -14.58
C LYS A 141 18.48 6.10 -15.60
N LYS A 142 17.80 6.60 -16.62
CA LYS A 142 18.43 7.45 -17.65
C LYS A 142 18.89 8.80 -17.11
N ASP A 143 18.17 9.33 -16.13
CA ASP A 143 18.39 10.68 -15.62
C ASP A 143 19.31 10.71 -14.39
N ALA A 144 19.68 9.56 -13.83
CA ALA A 144 20.51 9.47 -12.63
C ALA A 144 21.99 9.23 -12.95
N LEU A 145 22.86 10.11 -12.46
CA LEU A 145 24.33 9.91 -12.50
C LEU A 145 24.76 8.74 -11.59
N ASP A 146 24.18 8.66 -10.40
CA ASP A 146 24.29 7.54 -9.47
C ASP A 146 22.87 7.11 -9.03
N LEU A 147 22.49 5.92 -9.42
CA LEU A 147 21.12 5.43 -9.25
C LEU A 147 20.74 5.24 -7.77
N TYR A 148 21.67 4.77 -6.95
CA TYR A 148 21.35 4.44 -5.56
C TYR A 148 21.05 5.66 -4.69
N PRO A 149 21.92 6.69 -4.60
CA PRO A 149 21.60 7.91 -3.87
C PRO A 149 20.35 8.59 -4.40
N PHE A 150 20.18 8.65 -5.72
CA PHE A 150 19.01 9.25 -6.34
C PHE A 150 17.70 8.57 -5.91
N LEU A 151 17.60 7.24 -6.03
CA LEU A 151 16.40 6.49 -5.63
C LEU A 151 16.12 6.58 -4.13
N ARG A 152 17.17 6.57 -3.29
CA ARG A 152 17.05 6.76 -1.85
C ARG A 152 16.45 8.12 -1.52
N ASP A 153 16.96 9.18 -2.14
CA ASP A 153 16.52 10.55 -1.84
C ASP A 153 15.11 10.80 -2.36
N VAL A 154 14.77 10.30 -3.56
CA VAL A 154 13.40 10.34 -4.09
C VAL A 154 12.42 9.62 -3.16
N TYR A 155 12.79 8.43 -2.68
CA TYR A 155 11.97 7.68 -1.74
C TYR A 155 11.77 8.44 -0.42
N ALA A 156 12.85 8.95 0.19
CA ALA A 156 12.78 9.68 1.44
C ALA A 156 11.90 10.94 1.34
N GLN A 157 12.02 11.71 0.26
CA GLN A 157 11.19 12.89 0.02
C GLN A 157 9.72 12.52 -0.18
N ALA A 158 9.44 11.48 -0.97
CA ALA A 158 8.08 11.01 -1.18
C ALA A 158 7.43 10.55 0.13
N ARG A 159 8.16 9.77 0.97
CA ARG A 159 7.66 9.31 2.27
C ARG A 159 7.42 10.46 3.25
N LYS A 160 8.34 11.42 3.31
CA LYS A 160 8.15 12.61 4.14
C LYS A 160 6.87 13.35 3.77
N LYS A 161 6.66 13.60 2.48
CA LYS A 161 5.44 14.25 1.99
C LYS A 161 4.16 13.47 2.39
N GLN A 162 4.17 12.15 2.21
CA GLN A 162 3.03 11.29 2.57
C GLN A 162 2.68 11.32 4.07
N ILE A 163 3.67 11.49 4.94
CA ILE A 163 3.45 11.57 6.39
C ILE A 163 2.93 12.94 6.82
N GLU A 164 3.31 14.00 6.09
CA GLU A 164 2.91 15.39 6.36
C GLU A 164 1.52 15.73 5.80
N GLU A 165 1.00 14.97 4.86
CA GLU A 165 -0.36 15.09 4.30
C GLU A 165 -1.43 14.51 5.26
#